data_561184690104e525001a8a2c1460205a
#
_entry.id   561184690104e525001a8a2c1460205a
#
_cell.length_a   1.000
_cell.length_b   1.000
_cell.length_c   1.000
_cell.angle_alpha   90.00
_cell.angle_beta   90.00
_cell.angle_gamma   90.00
#
_symmetry.space_group_name_H-M   'P 1'
#
loop_
_entity.id
_entity.type
_entity.pdbx_description
1 polymer ?
#
loop_
_entity_poly.entity_id
_entity_poly.type
_entity_poly.pdbx_seq_one_letter_code
_entity_poly.pdbx_strand_id
1 'polypeptide(L)'
;MLGGLTTGEIARAFLVSEPTMGQRIARAKRKIVDARIPYRVPPDDLLPDRMPGVLSVVYLIFNEGYAAAGDDRLVRGELCSEAIRLGRLLVRLMPDDSEALGLLALMLLHDARRAARVDVQGRYVALDEQDRALWDRGRMREGRRTLERSLRLRRPGPYQVQAAITAVHVEAANVDDTDWTQIAELYAALARIEPSPVVEVNRAVAVGFAVGPRAGLAVLLPLLEDARIERYQPLHAAHAELLRRSGDGAGSARAYERAIALSANAVERAELERRLGALADPGRALRADRPRDRGEARYREDPNGSSCP
;
A
#
# COMPACT_ATOMS: atom_id res chain seq x y z
N MET A 1 -0.03 25.69 1.81
CA MET A 1 0.77 24.59 2.39
C MET A 1 1.28 23.75 1.25
N LEU A 2 2.55 23.40 1.22
CA LEU A 2 3.09 22.44 0.26
C LEU A 2 2.38 21.09 0.48
N GLY A 3 1.76 20.55 -0.57
CA GLY A 3 1.07 19.25 -0.56
C GLY A 3 -0.41 19.24 -0.17
N GLY A 4 -0.98 20.35 0.26
CA GLY A 4 -2.43 20.48 0.50
C GLY A 4 -3.03 19.62 1.63
N LEU A 5 -2.20 18.95 2.46
CA LEU A 5 -2.67 18.09 3.54
C LEU A 5 -3.21 18.91 4.73
N THR A 6 -4.32 18.47 5.29
CA THR A 6 -4.90 19.01 6.54
C THR A 6 -4.17 18.47 7.77
N THR A 7 -4.37 19.15 8.92
CA THR A 7 -3.82 18.67 10.21
C THR A 7 -4.32 17.26 10.55
N GLY A 8 -5.59 16.96 10.26
CA GLY A 8 -6.20 15.67 10.51
C GLY A 8 -5.58 14.55 9.65
N GLU A 9 -5.33 14.80 8.37
CA GLU A 9 -4.65 13.86 7.46
C GLU A 9 -3.23 13.55 7.94
N ILE A 10 -2.48 14.59 8.34
CA ILE A 10 -1.13 14.42 8.91
C ILE A 10 -1.18 13.63 10.23
N ALA A 11 -2.14 13.95 11.12
CA ALA A 11 -2.28 13.28 12.40
C ALA A 11 -2.50 11.77 12.23
N ARG A 12 -3.35 11.38 11.30
CA ARG A 12 -3.61 9.97 10.98
C ARG A 12 -2.36 9.25 10.48
N ALA A 13 -1.60 9.87 9.58
CA ALA A 13 -0.35 9.29 9.07
C ALA A 13 0.69 9.05 10.17
N PHE A 14 0.68 9.87 11.23
CA PHE A 14 1.56 9.72 12.39
C PHE A 14 0.94 8.94 13.56
N LEU A 15 -0.26 8.37 13.38
CA LEU A 15 -1.00 7.61 14.40
C LEU A 15 -1.17 8.40 15.72
N VAL A 16 -1.43 9.70 15.62
CA VAL A 16 -1.68 10.58 16.78
C VAL A 16 -3.01 11.31 16.66
N SER A 17 -3.49 11.87 17.75
CA SER A 17 -4.71 12.69 17.71
C SER A 17 -4.47 14.01 16.97
N GLU A 18 -5.51 14.55 16.32
CA GLU A 18 -5.45 15.84 15.62
C GLU A 18 -5.00 16.99 16.52
N PRO A 19 -5.51 17.12 17.79
CA PRO A 19 -5.00 18.12 18.72
C PRO A 19 -3.50 18.00 18.99
N THR A 20 -3.00 16.76 19.16
CA THR A 20 -1.57 16.49 19.36
C THR A 20 -0.75 16.94 18.15
N MET A 21 -1.20 16.64 16.93
CA MET A 21 -0.52 17.07 15.72
C MET A 21 -0.57 18.59 15.55
N GLY A 22 -1.71 19.22 15.84
CA GLY A 22 -1.85 20.68 15.85
C GLY A 22 -0.83 21.36 16.75
N GLN A 23 -0.64 20.85 17.97
CA GLN A 23 0.38 21.34 18.91
C GLN A 23 1.80 21.13 18.39
N ARG A 24 2.09 19.98 17.75
CA ARG A 24 3.42 19.71 17.13
C ARG A 24 3.71 20.69 16.00
N ILE A 25 2.74 20.93 15.11
CA ILE A 25 2.87 21.88 14.00
C ILE A 25 3.05 23.32 14.54
N ALA A 26 2.27 23.72 15.53
CA ALA A 26 2.38 25.05 16.15
C ALA A 26 3.76 25.26 16.79
N ARG A 27 4.28 24.26 17.51
CA ARG A 27 5.63 24.27 18.10
C ARG A 27 6.72 24.36 17.01
N ALA A 28 6.61 23.56 15.93
CA ALA A 28 7.56 23.61 14.84
C ALA A 28 7.58 24.99 14.16
N LYS A 29 6.42 25.56 13.87
CA LYS A 29 6.29 26.92 13.30
C LYS A 29 6.93 27.97 14.20
N ARG A 30 6.65 27.93 15.50
CA ARG A 30 7.25 28.85 16.47
C ARG A 30 8.78 28.71 16.50
N LYS A 31 9.29 27.48 16.58
CA LYS A 31 10.75 27.23 16.56
C LYS A 31 11.42 27.77 15.30
N ILE A 32 10.78 27.66 14.12
CA ILE A 32 11.30 28.22 12.86
C ILE A 32 11.38 29.75 12.95
N VAL A 33 10.34 30.42 13.48
CA VAL A 33 10.29 31.86 13.66
C VAL A 33 11.34 32.32 14.68
N ASP A 34 11.37 31.72 15.87
CA ASP A 34 12.25 32.09 16.97
C ASP A 34 13.74 31.91 16.58
N ALA A 35 14.06 30.81 15.89
CA ALA A 35 15.40 30.55 15.39
C ALA A 35 15.76 31.33 14.11
N ARG A 36 14.83 32.15 13.58
CA ARG A 36 15.02 32.93 12.36
C ARG A 36 15.54 32.09 11.20
N ILE A 37 15.05 30.84 11.07
CA ILE A 37 15.48 29.93 10.01
C ILE A 37 15.07 30.54 8.67
N PRO A 38 16.05 30.90 7.79
CA PRO A 38 15.72 31.53 6.53
C PRO A 38 15.04 30.56 5.58
N TYR A 39 13.99 31.03 4.89
CA TYR A 39 13.37 30.31 3.79
C TYR A 39 14.22 30.43 2.52
N ARG A 40 15.26 29.61 2.45
CA ARG A 40 16.19 29.56 1.29
C ARG A 40 16.57 28.11 1.00
N VAL A 41 17.03 27.86 -0.24
CA VAL A 41 17.61 26.57 -0.60
C VAL A 41 18.87 26.36 0.25
N PRO A 42 19.01 25.22 0.95
CA PRO A 42 20.22 24.90 1.69
C PRO A 42 21.44 24.81 0.75
N PRO A 43 22.65 25.03 1.23
CA PRO A 43 23.87 24.67 0.53
C PRO A 43 23.89 23.18 0.18
N ASP A 44 24.58 22.84 -0.92
CA ASP A 44 24.59 21.47 -1.47
C ASP A 44 25.12 20.40 -0.49
N ASP A 45 26.05 20.77 0.37
CA ASP A 45 26.60 19.91 1.43
C ASP A 45 25.58 19.54 2.51
N LEU A 46 24.54 20.34 2.69
CA LEU A 46 23.45 20.08 3.66
C LEU A 46 22.25 19.36 3.05
N LEU A 47 22.19 19.18 1.73
CA LEU A 47 21.07 18.52 1.05
C LEU A 47 20.91 17.05 1.49
N PRO A 48 21.98 16.22 1.61
CA PRO A 48 21.84 14.82 2.04
C PRO A 48 21.13 14.67 3.39
N ASP A 49 21.44 15.52 4.35
CA ASP A 49 20.84 15.49 5.70
C ASP A 49 19.35 15.88 5.69
N ARG A 50 18.90 16.59 4.66
CA ARG A 50 17.50 17.03 4.50
C ARG A 50 16.65 16.04 3.72
N MET A 51 17.29 15.20 2.90
CA MET A 51 16.57 14.28 2.01
C MET A 51 15.58 13.38 2.75
N PRO A 52 15.89 12.75 3.90
CA PRO A 52 14.92 11.89 4.59
C PRO A 52 13.62 12.63 4.92
N GLY A 53 13.70 13.87 5.39
CA GLY A 53 12.53 14.70 5.68
C GLY A 53 11.74 15.08 4.43
N VAL A 54 12.42 15.42 3.34
CA VAL A 54 11.78 15.75 2.05
C VAL A 54 11.06 14.52 1.48
N LEU A 55 11.73 13.37 1.46
CA LEU A 55 11.14 12.12 0.98
C LEU A 55 9.90 11.72 1.78
N SER A 56 9.96 11.86 3.13
CA SER A 56 8.81 11.59 4.00
C SER A 56 7.61 12.49 3.68
N VAL A 57 7.82 13.77 3.38
CA VAL A 57 6.74 14.69 2.98
C VAL A 57 6.13 14.27 1.64
N VAL A 58 6.97 13.95 0.65
CA VAL A 58 6.49 13.48 -0.67
C VAL A 58 5.69 12.19 -0.53
N TYR A 59 6.17 11.27 0.31
CA TYR A 59 5.47 10.01 0.57
C TYR A 59 4.13 10.22 1.29
N LEU A 60 4.04 11.15 2.23
CA LEU A 60 2.78 11.51 2.89
C LEU A 60 1.74 12.05 1.89
N ILE A 61 2.16 12.92 0.96
CA ILE A 61 1.29 13.43 -0.11
C ILE A 61 0.77 12.27 -0.97
N PHE A 62 1.67 11.35 -1.33
CA PHE A 62 1.30 10.18 -2.13
C PHE A 62 0.31 9.28 -1.40
N ASN A 63 0.56 8.96 -0.13
CA ASN A 63 -0.29 8.08 0.66
C ASN A 63 -1.71 8.63 0.82
N GLU A 64 -1.86 9.93 1.09
CA GLU A 64 -3.18 10.57 1.15
C GLU A 64 -3.87 10.58 -0.22
N GLY A 65 -3.11 10.66 -1.30
CA GLY A 65 -3.65 10.53 -2.66
C GLY A 65 -4.06 9.09 -3.01
N TYR A 66 -3.32 8.10 -2.52
CA TYR A 66 -3.49 6.70 -2.86
C TYR A 66 -4.54 5.99 -2.00
N ALA A 67 -4.67 6.38 -0.72
CA ALA A 67 -5.63 5.84 0.24
C ALA A 67 -6.12 6.98 1.15
N ALA A 68 -7.04 7.78 0.63
CA ALA A 68 -7.59 8.92 1.35
C ALA A 68 -8.32 8.45 2.63
N ALA A 69 -7.83 8.90 3.78
CA ALA A 69 -8.26 8.39 5.07
C ALA A 69 -9.55 9.01 5.61
N GLY A 70 -10.10 10.05 5.00
CA GLY A 70 -11.23 10.81 5.53
C GLY A 70 -12.22 11.33 4.49
N ASP A 71 -12.20 10.83 3.27
CA ASP A 71 -13.09 11.22 2.18
C ASP A 71 -14.03 10.06 1.81
N ASP A 72 -15.14 10.36 1.16
CA ASP A 72 -16.03 9.37 0.53
C ASP A 72 -15.37 8.72 -0.71
N ARG A 73 -14.22 9.24 -1.13
CA ARG A 73 -13.38 8.70 -2.21
C ARG A 73 -12.12 8.05 -1.65
N LEU A 74 -11.82 6.85 -2.11
CA LEU A 74 -10.61 6.13 -1.73
C LEU A 74 -9.34 6.74 -2.35
N VAL A 75 -9.44 7.33 -3.55
CA VAL A 75 -8.29 7.77 -4.35
C VAL A 75 -8.44 9.24 -4.76
N ARG A 76 -7.40 10.03 -4.47
CA ARG A 76 -7.22 11.42 -4.90
C ARG A 76 -6.04 11.48 -5.88
N GLY A 77 -6.33 11.15 -7.14
CA GLY A 77 -5.32 10.94 -8.17
C GLY A 77 -4.44 12.15 -8.48
N GLU A 78 -4.93 13.36 -8.23
CA GLU A 78 -4.18 14.62 -8.34
C GLU A 78 -3.01 14.67 -7.36
N LEU A 79 -3.18 14.20 -6.12
CA LEU A 79 -2.10 14.12 -5.12
C LEU A 79 -1.07 13.07 -5.48
N CYS A 80 -1.50 11.89 -5.97
CA CYS A 80 -0.57 10.88 -6.46
C CYS A 80 0.28 11.44 -7.62
N SER A 81 -0.35 12.12 -8.58
CA SER A 81 0.34 12.70 -9.75
C SER A 81 1.34 13.77 -9.34
N GLU A 82 0.99 14.62 -8.38
CA GLU A 82 1.89 15.66 -7.86
C GLU A 82 3.06 15.06 -7.09
N ALA A 83 2.82 14.07 -6.23
CA ALA A 83 3.88 13.36 -5.51
C ALA A 83 4.87 12.70 -6.47
N ILE A 84 4.38 12.03 -7.52
CA ILE A 84 5.22 11.43 -8.57
C ILE A 84 6.01 12.51 -9.32
N ARG A 85 5.39 13.65 -9.64
CA ARG A 85 6.09 14.79 -10.27
C ARG A 85 7.24 15.29 -9.39
N LEU A 86 6.99 15.45 -8.10
CA LEU A 86 8.01 15.84 -7.12
C LEU A 86 9.12 14.77 -7.00
N GLY A 87 8.77 13.49 -6.94
CA GLY A 87 9.73 12.39 -6.92
C GLY A 87 10.64 12.39 -8.16
N ARG A 88 10.10 12.60 -9.35
CA ARG A 88 10.90 12.75 -10.58
C ARG A 88 11.83 13.96 -10.53
N LEU A 89 11.39 15.06 -9.94
CA LEU A 89 12.23 16.24 -9.73
C LEU A 89 13.40 15.91 -8.80
N LEU A 90 13.14 15.27 -7.67
CA LEU A 90 14.16 14.87 -6.71
C LEU A 90 15.22 13.95 -7.35
N VAL A 91 14.78 12.93 -8.11
CA VAL A 91 15.70 12.03 -8.84
C VAL A 91 16.56 12.75 -9.90
N ARG A 92 16.05 13.84 -10.51
CA ARG A 92 16.87 14.66 -11.42
C ARG A 92 17.90 15.50 -10.67
N LEU A 93 17.53 16.04 -9.51
CA LEU A 93 18.43 16.87 -8.69
C LEU A 93 19.46 16.04 -7.92
N MET A 94 19.06 14.82 -7.48
CA MET A 94 19.87 13.91 -6.69
C MET A 94 19.93 12.53 -7.36
N PRO A 95 20.62 12.39 -8.51
CA PRO A 95 20.56 11.20 -9.35
C PRO A 95 21.14 9.94 -8.71
N ASP A 96 21.99 10.11 -7.71
CA ASP A 96 22.70 9.04 -6.99
C ASP A 96 22.15 8.81 -5.55
N ASP A 97 20.97 9.38 -5.26
CA ASP A 97 20.26 9.11 -4.01
C ASP A 97 19.38 7.86 -4.18
N SER A 98 19.75 6.77 -3.50
CA SER A 98 19.07 5.48 -3.62
C SER A 98 17.62 5.54 -3.10
N GLU A 99 17.37 6.32 -2.06
CA GLU A 99 16.04 6.44 -1.45
C GLU A 99 15.10 7.34 -2.25
N ALA A 100 15.61 8.39 -2.90
CA ALA A 100 14.82 9.16 -3.86
C ALA A 100 14.38 8.30 -5.06
N LEU A 101 15.27 7.46 -5.58
CA LEU A 101 14.95 6.47 -6.60
C LEU A 101 13.98 5.41 -6.06
N GLY A 102 14.20 4.90 -4.85
CA GLY A 102 13.32 3.94 -4.18
C GLY A 102 11.91 4.48 -4.00
N LEU A 103 11.77 5.70 -3.50
CA LEU A 103 10.46 6.34 -3.32
C LEU A 103 9.75 6.57 -4.65
N LEU A 104 10.45 7.05 -5.69
CA LEU A 104 9.84 7.23 -7.01
C LEU A 104 9.36 5.89 -7.57
N ALA A 105 10.16 4.82 -7.45
CA ALA A 105 9.79 3.48 -7.89
C ALA A 105 8.55 2.98 -7.13
N LEU A 106 8.52 3.12 -5.81
CA LEU A 106 7.39 2.76 -4.95
C LEU A 106 6.09 3.44 -5.39
N MET A 107 6.14 4.76 -5.57
CA MET A 107 4.98 5.53 -6.00
C MET A 107 4.49 5.13 -7.39
N LEU A 108 5.39 4.90 -8.35
CA LEU A 108 5.05 4.48 -9.71
C LEU A 108 4.39 3.10 -9.73
N LEU A 109 4.94 2.14 -8.99
CA LEU A 109 4.41 0.76 -8.92
C LEU A 109 3.04 0.72 -8.23
N HIS A 110 2.84 1.49 -7.17
CA HIS A 110 1.52 1.63 -6.55
C HIS A 110 0.52 2.31 -7.49
N ASP A 111 0.90 3.44 -8.10
CA ASP A 111 0.03 4.23 -8.94
C ASP A 111 -0.34 3.51 -10.26
N ALA A 112 0.51 2.58 -10.71
CA ALA A 112 0.21 1.72 -11.85
C ALA A 112 -1.11 0.93 -11.68
N ARG A 113 -1.49 0.61 -10.44
CA ARG A 113 -2.72 -0.13 -10.11
C ARG A 113 -3.93 0.74 -9.80
N ARG A 114 -3.76 2.08 -9.83
CA ARG A 114 -4.78 3.03 -9.36
C ARG A 114 -6.14 2.82 -10.01
N ALA A 115 -6.18 2.58 -11.34
CA ALA A 115 -7.43 2.37 -12.07
C ALA A 115 -8.20 1.10 -11.66
N ALA A 116 -7.49 0.09 -11.14
CA ALA A 116 -8.09 -1.17 -10.71
C ALA A 116 -8.51 -1.20 -9.22
N ARG A 117 -8.23 -0.14 -8.45
CA ARG A 117 -8.52 -0.11 -7.01
C ARG A 117 -9.96 0.20 -6.66
N VAL A 118 -10.69 0.77 -7.60
CA VAL A 118 -12.11 1.12 -7.43
C VAL A 118 -12.85 0.63 -8.65
N ASP A 119 -13.99 -0.01 -8.43
CA ASP A 119 -14.85 -0.43 -9.53
C ASP A 119 -15.71 0.75 -10.08
N VAL A 120 -16.50 0.46 -11.10
CA VAL A 120 -17.37 1.47 -11.75
C VAL A 120 -18.47 2.02 -10.82
N GLN A 121 -18.73 1.36 -9.69
CA GLN A 121 -19.63 1.83 -8.63
C GLN A 121 -18.92 2.57 -7.50
N GLY A 122 -17.59 2.76 -7.60
CA GLY A 122 -16.81 3.42 -6.56
C GLY A 122 -16.45 2.53 -5.37
N ARG A 123 -16.67 1.21 -5.43
CA ARG A 123 -16.35 0.26 -4.36
C ARG A 123 -14.87 -0.11 -4.42
N TYR A 124 -14.28 -0.34 -3.25
CA TYR A 124 -12.91 -0.83 -3.16
C TYR A 124 -12.79 -2.22 -3.78
N VAL A 125 -11.71 -2.40 -4.54
CA VAL A 125 -11.32 -3.69 -5.11
C VAL A 125 -9.99 -4.09 -4.49
N ALA A 126 -9.99 -5.18 -3.71
CA ALA A 126 -8.80 -5.70 -3.08
C ALA A 126 -7.77 -6.18 -4.11
N LEU A 127 -6.49 -6.22 -3.75
CA LEU A 127 -5.40 -6.53 -4.68
C LEU A 127 -5.57 -7.87 -5.41
N ASP A 128 -6.08 -8.84 -4.71
CA ASP A 128 -6.39 -10.19 -5.21
C ASP A 128 -7.59 -10.22 -6.17
N GLU A 129 -8.50 -9.26 -6.07
CA GLU A 129 -9.68 -9.13 -6.92
C GLU A 129 -9.46 -8.15 -8.11
N GLN A 130 -8.31 -7.44 -8.16
CA GLN A 130 -8.03 -6.44 -9.19
C GLN A 130 -7.86 -7.04 -10.58
N ASP A 131 -8.53 -6.45 -11.58
CA ASP A 131 -8.26 -6.76 -12.99
C ASP A 131 -6.89 -6.15 -13.39
N ARG A 132 -5.90 -7.02 -13.56
CA ARG A 132 -4.53 -6.64 -13.95
C ARG A 132 -4.44 -6.07 -15.37
N ALA A 133 -5.47 -6.24 -16.22
CA ALA A 133 -5.53 -5.60 -17.53
C ALA A 133 -5.68 -4.07 -17.44
N LEU A 134 -6.24 -3.58 -16.34
CA LEU A 134 -6.39 -2.14 -16.05
C LEU A 134 -5.10 -1.50 -15.51
N TRP A 135 -4.05 -2.27 -15.24
CA TRP A 135 -2.81 -1.75 -14.70
C TRP A 135 -1.98 -1.03 -15.77
N ASP A 136 -1.46 0.16 -15.43
CA ASP A 136 -0.62 0.97 -16.32
C ASP A 136 0.75 0.31 -16.54
N ARG A 137 0.89 -0.38 -17.66
CA ARG A 137 2.13 -1.06 -18.06
C ARG A 137 3.31 -0.10 -18.26
N GLY A 138 3.03 1.17 -18.60
CA GLY A 138 4.06 2.21 -18.74
C GLY A 138 4.68 2.54 -17.39
N ARG A 139 3.84 2.81 -16.38
CA ARG A 139 4.27 3.07 -15.00
C ARG A 139 4.96 1.87 -14.37
N MET A 140 4.47 0.66 -14.60
CA MET A 140 5.13 -0.56 -14.13
C MET A 140 6.57 -0.66 -14.68
N ARG A 141 6.77 -0.45 -15.99
CA ARG A 141 8.11 -0.48 -16.59
C ARG A 141 9.01 0.64 -16.07
N GLU A 142 8.48 1.86 -15.92
CA GLU A 142 9.24 3.00 -15.35
C GLU A 142 9.63 2.70 -13.91
N GLY A 143 8.69 2.24 -13.08
CA GLY A 143 8.91 1.89 -11.67
C GLY A 143 9.97 0.82 -11.50
N ARG A 144 9.91 -0.27 -12.28
CA ARG A 144 10.89 -1.34 -12.26
C ARG A 144 12.31 -0.84 -12.64
N ARG A 145 12.43 -0.10 -13.74
CA ARG A 145 13.75 0.45 -14.15
C ARG A 145 14.33 1.39 -13.10
N THR A 146 13.47 2.18 -12.44
CA THR A 146 13.88 3.10 -11.38
C THR A 146 14.36 2.32 -10.16
N LEU A 147 13.65 1.24 -9.78
CA LEU A 147 14.08 0.33 -8.70
C LEU A 147 15.40 -0.35 -9.02
N GLU A 148 15.56 -0.92 -10.22
CA GLU A 148 16.82 -1.53 -10.65
C GLU A 148 18.00 -0.55 -10.58
N ARG A 149 17.78 0.71 -10.94
CA ARG A 149 18.77 1.76 -10.78
C ARG A 149 19.12 2.02 -9.32
N SER A 150 18.11 2.09 -8.44
CA SER A 150 18.29 2.25 -6.99
C SER A 150 19.11 1.09 -6.40
N LEU A 151 18.79 -0.15 -6.75
CA LEU A 151 19.48 -1.36 -6.27
C LEU A 151 20.96 -1.39 -6.68
N ARG A 152 21.31 -0.89 -7.88
CA ARG A 152 22.70 -0.80 -8.34
C ARG A 152 23.58 0.10 -7.47
N LEU A 153 23.01 1.07 -6.77
CA LEU A 153 23.75 1.95 -5.85
C LEU A 153 24.20 1.23 -4.57
N ARG A 154 23.66 0.02 -4.27
CA ARG A 154 24.01 -0.82 -3.11
C ARG A 154 23.92 -0.09 -1.76
N ARG A 155 22.99 0.83 -1.63
CA ARG A 155 22.67 1.57 -0.41
C ARG A 155 21.23 1.30 -0.05
N PRO A 156 20.93 0.15 0.62
CA PRO A 156 19.54 -0.21 0.92
C PRO A 156 18.95 0.74 1.95
N GLY A 157 17.70 1.13 1.70
CA GLY A 157 16.91 1.96 2.59
C GLY A 157 15.43 1.55 2.56
N PRO A 158 14.60 2.15 3.43
CA PRO A 158 13.21 1.72 3.60
C PRO A 158 12.37 1.86 2.33
N TYR A 159 12.49 2.95 1.58
CA TYR A 159 11.71 3.13 0.34
C TYR A 159 12.11 2.15 -0.76
N GLN A 160 13.42 1.85 -0.85
CA GLN A 160 13.92 0.87 -1.81
C GLN A 160 13.34 -0.53 -1.52
N VAL A 161 13.33 -0.95 -0.23
CA VAL A 161 12.78 -2.26 0.15
C VAL A 161 11.26 -2.31 -0.05
N GLN A 162 10.53 -1.25 0.29
CA GLN A 162 9.09 -1.16 0.04
C GLN A 162 8.77 -1.20 -1.47
N ALA A 163 9.59 -0.56 -2.30
CA ALA A 163 9.45 -0.64 -3.76
C ALA A 163 9.70 -2.07 -4.27
N ALA A 164 10.68 -2.78 -3.70
CA ALA A 164 10.93 -4.18 -4.05
C ALA A 164 9.75 -5.09 -3.68
N ILE A 165 9.16 -4.93 -2.49
CA ILE A 165 7.94 -5.65 -2.09
C ILE A 165 6.81 -5.39 -3.09
N THR A 166 6.61 -4.13 -3.47
CA THR A 166 5.56 -3.75 -4.42
C THR A 166 5.85 -4.33 -5.81
N ALA A 167 7.12 -4.40 -6.23
CA ALA A 167 7.52 -5.01 -7.50
C ALA A 167 7.15 -6.49 -7.56
N VAL A 168 7.39 -7.28 -6.50
CA VAL A 168 6.99 -8.69 -6.44
C VAL A 168 5.49 -8.85 -6.66
N HIS A 169 4.67 -8.00 -6.05
CA HIS A 169 3.21 -8.04 -6.26
C HIS A 169 2.79 -7.71 -7.70
N VAL A 170 3.44 -6.74 -8.34
CA VAL A 170 3.02 -6.30 -9.69
C VAL A 170 3.62 -7.14 -10.81
N GLU A 171 4.68 -7.90 -10.55
CA GLU A 171 5.32 -8.80 -11.52
C GLU A 171 4.60 -10.15 -11.61
N ALA A 172 3.95 -10.60 -10.55
CA ALA A 172 3.15 -11.82 -10.57
C ALA A 172 2.05 -11.73 -11.63
N ALA A 173 1.87 -12.79 -12.43
CA ALA A 173 0.84 -12.83 -13.47
C ALA A 173 -0.57 -12.84 -12.89
N ASN A 174 -0.75 -13.51 -11.75
CA ASN A 174 -1.97 -13.57 -10.95
C ASN A 174 -1.63 -13.61 -9.45
N VAL A 175 -2.62 -13.67 -8.60
CA VAL A 175 -2.42 -13.67 -7.12
C VAL A 175 -1.69 -14.91 -6.65
N ASP A 176 -1.99 -16.05 -7.23
CA ASP A 176 -1.41 -17.35 -6.83
C ASP A 176 0.08 -17.45 -7.19
N ASP A 177 0.52 -16.68 -8.21
CA ASP A 177 1.92 -16.60 -8.62
C ASP A 177 2.75 -15.60 -7.77
N THR A 178 2.15 -14.97 -6.76
CA THR A 178 2.87 -14.02 -5.91
C THR A 178 3.87 -14.73 -5.01
N ASP A 179 5.14 -14.36 -5.11
CA ASP A 179 6.20 -14.90 -4.24
C ASP A 179 6.12 -14.32 -2.82
N TRP A 180 5.22 -14.90 -2.04
CA TRP A 180 5.01 -14.52 -0.65
C TRP A 180 6.22 -14.80 0.25
N THR A 181 7.06 -15.78 -0.11
CA THR A 181 8.29 -16.08 0.62
C THR A 181 9.27 -14.91 0.47
N GLN A 182 9.49 -14.45 -0.77
CA GLN A 182 10.31 -13.28 -1.01
C GLN A 182 9.75 -12.02 -0.33
N ILE A 183 8.43 -11.83 -0.36
CA ILE A 183 7.79 -10.70 0.34
C ILE A 183 8.03 -10.75 1.85
N ALA A 184 7.90 -11.93 2.49
CA ALA A 184 8.15 -12.08 3.92
C ALA A 184 9.62 -11.79 4.29
N GLU A 185 10.57 -12.21 3.46
CA GLU A 185 12.00 -11.91 3.63
C GLU A 185 12.29 -10.41 3.48
N LEU A 186 11.69 -9.75 2.49
CA LEU A 186 11.82 -8.32 2.29
C LEU A 186 11.23 -7.53 3.47
N TYR A 187 10.07 -7.93 4.02
CA TYR A 187 9.54 -7.32 5.23
C TYR A 187 10.45 -7.55 6.45
N ALA A 188 11.08 -8.73 6.58
CA ALA A 188 12.06 -8.98 7.63
C ALA A 188 13.30 -8.09 7.47
N ALA A 189 13.73 -7.81 6.24
CA ALA A 189 14.80 -6.84 5.96
C ALA A 189 14.36 -5.40 6.32
N LEU A 190 13.16 -5.01 5.92
CA LEU A 190 12.59 -3.69 6.23
C LEU A 190 12.49 -3.45 7.74
N ALA A 191 12.03 -4.44 8.50
CA ALA A 191 11.92 -4.36 9.97
C ALA A 191 13.27 -4.13 10.66
N ARG A 192 14.37 -4.59 10.07
CA ARG A 192 15.73 -4.31 10.60
C ARG A 192 16.21 -2.88 10.27
N ILE A 193 15.79 -2.32 9.12
CA ILE A 193 16.18 -0.97 8.68
C ILE A 193 15.32 0.08 9.37
N GLU A 194 14.02 -0.16 9.44
CA GLU A 194 13.02 0.75 10.00
C GLU A 194 12.08 -0.03 10.95
N PRO A 195 12.48 -0.25 12.20
CA PRO A 195 11.63 -0.93 13.18
C PRO A 195 10.31 -0.18 13.40
N SER A 196 9.21 -0.77 12.96
CA SER A 196 7.87 -0.18 13.05
C SER A 196 6.83 -1.26 13.28
N PRO A 197 5.87 -1.07 14.22
CA PRO A 197 4.79 -2.02 14.39
C PRO A 197 3.91 -2.16 13.14
N VAL A 198 3.81 -1.14 12.30
CA VAL A 198 3.10 -1.20 11.01
C VAL A 198 3.82 -2.14 10.04
N VAL A 199 5.16 -2.10 9.99
CA VAL A 199 5.97 -3.03 9.19
C VAL A 199 5.76 -4.47 9.67
N GLU A 200 5.71 -4.69 10.99
CA GLU A 200 5.46 -6.00 11.57
C GLU A 200 4.06 -6.55 11.27
N VAL A 201 3.02 -5.71 11.23
CA VAL A 201 1.67 -6.11 10.79
C VAL A 201 1.72 -6.65 9.35
N ASN A 202 2.37 -5.93 8.45
CA ASN A 202 2.49 -6.35 7.05
C ASN A 202 3.36 -7.62 6.91
N ARG A 203 4.42 -7.74 7.73
CA ARG A 203 5.24 -8.96 7.80
C ARG A 203 4.43 -10.16 8.26
N ALA A 204 3.56 -9.98 9.27
CA ALA A 204 2.66 -11.04 9.75
C ALA A 204 1.75 -11.57 8.65
N VAL A 205 1.18 -10.67 7.83
CA VAL A 205 0.37 -11.04 6.67
C VAL A 205 1.21 -11.84 5.67
N ALA A 206 2.39 -11.32 5.29
CA ALA A 206 3.26 -11.99 4.33
C ALA A 206 3.68 -13.40 4.81
N VAL A 207 4.04 -13.55 6.09
CA VAL A 207 4.34 -14.86 6.71
C VAL A 207 3.12 -15.76 6.71
N GLY A 208 1.93 -15.21 6.94
CA GLY A 208 0.66 -15.95 6.91
C GLY A 208 0.34 -16.52 5.53
N PHE A 209 0.73 -15.83 4.47
CA PHE A 209 0.59 -16.33 3.09
C PHE A 209 1.73 -17.27 2.68
N ALA A 210 2.97 -17.02 3.11
CA ALA A 210 4.14 -17.80 2.75
C ALA A 210 4.21 -19.16 3.46
N VAL A 211 3.96 -19.18 4.78
CA VAL A 211 4.17 -20.34 5.66
C VAL A 211 2.85 -20.94 6.14
N GLY A 212 1.85 -20.08 6.32
CA GLY A 212 0.53 -20.47 6.79
C GLY A 212 -0.02 -19.55 7.88
N PRO A 213 -1.36 -19.51 8.05
CA PRO A 213 -2.02 -18.52 8.89
C PRO A 213 -1.60 -18.57 10.36
N ARG A 214 -1.29 -19.76 10.90
CA ARG A 214 -0.80 -19.88 12.29
C ARG A 214 0.54 -19.21 12.50
N ALA A 215 1.46 -19.29 11.52
CA ALA A 215 2.75 -18.60 11.58
C ALA A 215 2.56 -17.09 11.52
N GLY A 216 1.66 -16.60 10.65
CA GLY A 216 1.29 -15.19 10.60
C GLY A 216 0.69 -14.69 11.91
N LEU A 217 -0.23 -15.44 12.51
CA LEU A 217 -0.81 -15.12 13.81
C LEU A 217 0.25 -15.04 14.91
N ALA A 218 1.24 -15.93 14.93
CA ALA A 218 2.32 -15.89 15.92
C ALA A 218 3.12 -14.58 15.86
N VAL A 219 3.28 -13.98 14.67
CA VAL A 219 3.92 -12.67 14.50
C VAL A 219 2.99 -11.54 14.91
N LEU A 220 1.68 -11.66 14.61
CA LEU A 220 0.72 -10.57 14.78
C LEU A 220 0.20 -10.43 16.21
N LEU A 221 -0.01 -11.54 16.94
CA LEU A 221 -0.65 -11.50 18.25
C LEU A 221 0.02 -10.57 19.27
N PRO A 222 1.37 -10.49 19.38
CA PRO A 222 2.01 -9.53 20.29
C PRO A 222 1.70 -8.06 19.94
N LEU A 223 1.36 -7.76 18.68
CA LEU A 223 1.06 -6.40 18.24
C LEU A 223 -0.34 -5.93 18.67
N LEU A 224 -1.25 -6.85 19.01
CA LEU A 224 -2.58 -6.49 19.52
C LEU A 224 -2.51 -5.83 20.91
N GLU A 225 -1.42 -6.06 21.65
CA GLU A 225 -1.17 -5.46 22.96
C GLU A 225 -0.35 -4.16 22.88
N ASP A 226 0.10 -3.77 21.67
CA ASP A 226 0.87 -2.55 21.48
C ASP A 226 -0.03 -1.32 21.42
N ALA A 227 -0.03 -0.53 22.49
CA ALA A 227 -0.82 0.69 22.60
C ALA A 227 -0.58 1.73 21.49
N ARG A 228 0.59 1.67 20.80
CA ARG A 228 0.91 2.58 19.68
C ARG A 228 0.03 2.34 18.46
N ILE A 229 -0.45 1.12 18.26
CA ILE A 229 -1.24 0.68 17.09
C ILE A 229 -2.57 0.03 17.46
N GLU A 230 -2.99 0.06 18.72
CA GLU A 230 -4.29 -0.49 19.18
C GLU A 230 -5.47 0.01 18.33
N ARG A 231 -5.40 1.26 17.85
CA ARG A 231 -6.43 1.89 17.01
C ARG A 231 -6.11 1.83 15.51
N TYR A 232 -5.08 1.10 15.12
CA TYR A 232 -4.69 0.96 13.72
C TYR A 232 -5.59 -0.08 13.04
N GLN A 233 -6.56 0.39 12.26
CA GLN A 233 -7.57 -0.44 11.60
C GLN A 233 -6.96 -1.62 10.81
N PRO A 234 -5.84 -1.47 10.04
CA PRO A 234 -5.28 -2.59 9.28
C PRO A 234 -4.73 -3.72 10.14
N LEU A 235 -4.33 -3.48 11.41
CA LEU A 235 -3.95 -4.53 12.36
C LEU A 235 -5.12 -5.50 12.58
N HIS A 236 -6.32 -4.97 12.85
CA HIS A 236 -7.50 -5.79 13.12
C HIS A 236 -8.02 -6.46 11.85
N ALA A 237 -7.91 -5.83 10.69
CA ALA A 237 -8.25 -6.44 9.41
C ALA A 237 -7.30 -7.60 9.06
N ALA A 238 -5.99 -7.44 9.29
CA ALA A 238 -5.00 -8.50 9.11
C ALA A 238 -5.26 -9.67 10.08
N HIS A 239 -5.59 -9.36 11.35
CA HIS A 239 -5.97 -10.38 12.34
C HIS A 239 -7.18 -11.18 11.90
N ALA A 240 -8.24 -10.49 11.45
CA ALA A 240 -9.46 -11.12 10.95
C ALA A 240 -9.17 -12.08 9.77
N GLU A 241 -8.37 -11.64 8.80
CA GLU A 241 -8.04 -12.46 7.64
C GLU A 241 -7.21 -13.70 8.01
N LEU A 242 -6.21 -13.57 8.90
CA LEU A 242 -5.41 -14.69 9.36
C LEU A 242 -6.25 -15.70 10.17
N LEU A 243 -7.19 -15.23 11.00
CA LEU A 243 -8.13 -16.10 11.72
C LEU A 243 -9.06 -16.83 10.75
N ARG A 244 -9.62 -16.12 9.76
CA ARG A 244 -10.45 -16.73 8.73
C ARG A 244 -9.71 -17.88 8.02
N ARG A 245 -8.48 -17.64 7.60
CA ARG A 245 -7.63 -18.64 6.93
C ARG A 245 -7.22 -19.80 7.84
N SER A 246 -7.19 -19.58 9.14
CA SER A 246 -6.90 -20.64 10.12
C SER A 246 -8.14 -21.49 10.48
N GLY A 247 -9.34 -21.09 10.00
CA GLY A 247 -10.61 -21.75 10.30
C GLY A 247 -11.33 -21.24 11.55
N ASP A 248 -10.81 -20.20 12.22
CA ASP A 248 -11.52 -19.56 13.35
C ASP A 248 -12.47 -18.46 12.83
N GLY A 249 -13.64 -18.88 12.37
CA GLY A 249 -14.69 -17.97 11.88
C GLY A 249 -15.23 -17.02 12.94
N ALA A 250 -15.38 -17.48 14.19
CA ALA A 250 -15.91 -16.64 15.27
C ALA A 250 -14.89 -15.58 15.70
N GLY A 251 -13.62 -15.94 15.82
CA GLY A 251 -12.54 -14.96 16.07
C GLY A 251 -12.40 -13.96 14.95
N SER A 252 -12.48 -14.42 13.68
CA SER A 252 -12.44 -13.58 12.49
C SER A 252 -13.57 -12.54 12.49
N ALA A 253 -14.82 -12.94 12.81
CA ALA A 253 -15.95 -12.01 12.86
C ALA A 253 -15.70 -10.88 13.87
N ARG A 254 -15.30 -11.22 15.11
CA ARG A 254 -14.99 -10.19 16.13
C ARG A 254 -13.87 -9.24 15.69
N ALA A 255 -12.85 -9.75 15.02
CA ALA A 255 -11.74 -8.93 14.52
C ALA A 255 -12.19 -8.01 13.38
N TYR A 256 -13.06 -8.46 12.46
CA TYR A 256 -13.68 -7.60 11.44
C TYR A 256 -14.56 -6.52 12.06
N GLU A 257 -15.41 -6.84 13.05
CA GLU A 257 -16.22 -5.85 13.77
C GLU A 257 -15.34 -4.75 14.38
N ARG A 258 -14.20 -5.13 14.97
CA ARG A 258 -13.23 -4.16 15.51
C ARG A 258 -12.62 -3.30 14.41
N ALA A 259 -12.23 -3.88 13.28
CA ALA A 259 -11.69 -3.15 12.13
C ALA A 259 -12.73 -2.16 11.55
N ILE A 260 -13.99 -2.58 11.41
CA ILE A 260 -15.12 -1.73 10.96
C ILE A 260 -15.31 -0.55 11.89
N ALA A 261 -15.33 -0.77 13.21
CA ALA A 261 -15.48 0.30 14.22
C ALA A 261 -14.34 1.34 14.16
N LEU A 262 -13.16 0.96 13.70
CA LEU A 262 -11.99 1.83 13.57
C LEU A 262 -11.85 2.47 12.18
N SER A 263 -12.60 2.00 11.19
CA SER A 263 -12.51 2.50 9.82
C SER A 263 -13.09 3.91 9.70
N ALA A 264 -12.26 4.86 9.25
CA ALA A 264 -12.68 6.24 8.99
C ALA A 264 -13.20 6.43 7.55
N ASN A 265 -12.74 5.61 6.59
CA ASN A 265 -13.15 5.69 5.20
C ASN A 265 -14.38 4.80 4.93
N ALA A 266 -15.43 5.38 4.33
CA ALA A 266 -16.68 4.66 4.07
C ALA A 266 -16.51 3.51 3.07
N VAL A 267 -15.63 3.68 2.08
CA VAL A 267 -15.36 2.68 1.03
C VAL A 267 -14.63 1.46 1.62
N GLU A 268 -13.63 1.68 2.48
CA GLU A 268 -12.94 0.62 3.21
C GLU A 268 -13.87 -0.11 4.18
N ARG A 269 -14.70 0.65 4.90
CA ARG A 269 -15.69 0.08 5.82
C ARG A 269 -16.64 -0.87 5.11
N ALA A 270 -17.20 -0.46 3.97
CA ALA A 270 -18.11 -1.28 3.19
C ALA A 270 -17.46 -2.60 2.74
N GLU A 271 -16.17 -2.59 2.40
CA GLU A 271 -15.43 -3.80 2.06
C GLU A 271 -15.27 -4.75 3.27
N LEU A 272 -14.95 -4.21 4.44
CA LEU A 272 -14.84 -5.01 5.67
C LEU A 272 -16.20 -5.62 6.06
N GLU A 273 -17.31 -4.87 5.90
CA GLU A 273 -18.67 -5.35 6.11
C GLU A 273 -19.03 -6.47 5.12
N ARG A 274 -18.63 -6.33 3.85
CA ARG A 274 -18.79 -7.38 2.84
C ARG A 274 -18.06 -8.67 3.25
N ARG A 275 -16.81 -8.57 3.71
CA ARG A 275 -16.01 -9.71 4.18
C ARG A 275 -16.60 -10.36 5.43
N LEU A 276 -17.07 -9.57 6.37
CA LEU A 276 -17.76 -10.06 7.56
C LEU A 276 -19.03 -10.83 7.18
N GLY A 277 -19.85 -10.27 6.27
CA GLY A 277 -21.06 -10.94 5.77
C GLY A 277 -20.78 -12.27 5.07
N ALA A 278 -19.65 -12.38 4.36
CA ALA A 278 -19.24 -13.62 3.69
C ALA A 278 -18.86 -14.75 4.68
N LEU A 279 -18.51 -14.45 5.93
CA LEU A 279 -18.28 -15.46 6.98
C LEU A 279 -19.58 -16.16 7.41
N ALA A 280 -20.71 -15.45 7.36
CA ALA A 280 -22.02 -15.98 7.76
C ALA A 280 -22.65 -16.89 6.68
N ASP A 281 -22.21 -16.80 5.42
CA ASP A 281 -22.70 -17.62 4.29
C ASP A 281 -21.52 -18.26 3.52
N PRO A 282 -20.99 -19.39 4.04
CA PRO A 282 -19.88 -20.11 3.40
C PRO A 282 -20.19 -20.58 1.97
N GLY A 283 -21.46 -20.80 1.65
CA GLY A 283 -21.91 -21.22 0.32
C GLY A 283 -21.79 -20.11 -0.73
N ARG A 284 -21.77 -18.85 -0.31
CA ARG A 284 -21.59 -17.69 -1.18
C ARG A 284 -20.10 -17.42 -1.44
N ALA A 285 -19.24 -17.68 -0.46
CA ALA A 285 -17.78 -17.56 -0.58
C ALA A 285 -17.22 -18.54 -1.64
N LEU A 286 -17.69 -19.78 -1.67
CA LEU A 286 -17.30 -20.80 -2.67
C LEU A 286 -17.78 -20.49 -4.10
N ARG A 287 -18.79 -19.63 -4.27
CA ARG A 287 -19.26 -19.18 -5.60
C ARG A 287 -18.45 -17.98 -6.11
N ALA A 288 -17.88 -17.17 -5.23
CA ALA A 288 -17.03 -16.04 -5.59
C ALA A 288 -15.60 -16.49 -5.96
N ASP A 289 -15.18 -17.64 -5.46
CA ASP A 289 -13.84 -18.22 -5.66
C ASP A 289 -13.75 -19.16 -6.89
N ARG A 290 -14.85 -19.34 -7.63
CA ARG A 290 -14.79 -20.07 -8.91
C ARG A 290 -14.24 -19.13 -9.99
N PRO A 291 -13.17 -19.55 -10.71
CA PRO A 291 -12.71 -18.83 -11.89
C PRO A 291 -13.90 -18.69 -12.83
N ARG A 292 -14.21 -17.46 -13.26
CA ARG A 292 -15.22 -17.20 -14.27
C ARG A 292 -14.84 -17.99 -15.51
N ASP A 293 -15.60 -19.03 -15.76
CA ASP A 293 -15.51 -19.88 -16.95
C ASP A 293 -15.47 -18.95 -18.17
N ARG A 294 -14.30 -18.80 -18.76
CA ARG A 294 -14.15 -18.09 -20.03
C ARG A 294 -14.82 -18.96 -21.04
N GLY A 295 -16.05 -18.57 -21.41
CA GLY A 295 -16.87 -19.24 -22.37
C GLY A 295 -16.04 -19.81 -23.51
N GLU A 296 -16.14 -21.13 -23.68
CA GLU A 296 -15.68 -21.85 -24.84
C GLU A 296 -16.15 -21.10 -26.08
N ALA A 297 -15.21 -20.50 -26.78
CA ALA A 297 -15.41 -20.06 -28.15
C ALA A 297 -15.77 -21.31 -28.96
N ARG A 298 -17.06 -21.54 -29.15
CA ARG A 298 -17.56 -22.57 -30.08
C ARG A 298 -16.96 -22.27 -31.43
N TYR A 299 -16.00 -23.08 -31.82
CA TYR A 299 -15.61 -23.26 -33.21
C TYR A 299 -16.86 -23.68 -33.95
N ARG A 300 -17.47 -22.79 -34.71
CA ARG A 300 -18.41 -23.17 -35.77
C ARG A 300 -17.60 -23.79 -36.89
N GLU A 301 -17.69 -25.09 -37.02
CA GLU A 301 -17.33 -25.77 -38.25
C GLU A 301 -18.26 -25.23 -39.35
N ASP A 302 -17.68 -24.62 -40.35
CA ASP A 302 -18.31 -24.31 -41.61
C ASP A 302 -18.40 -25.61 -42.45
N PRO A 303 -19.56 -26.14 -42.78
CA PRO A 303 -19.74 -27.28 -43.66
C PRO A 303 -19.89 -26.79 -45.10
N ASN A 304 -18.83 -26.30 -45.75
CA ASN A 304 -18.83 -26.25 -47.21
C ASN A 304 -17.40 -26.32 -47.70
N GLY A 305 -17.03 -27.54 -48.06
CA GLY A 305 -15.86 -27.82 -48.87
C GLY A 305 -16.04 -27.23 -50.26
N SER A 306 -15.05 -26.54 -50.76
CA SER A 306 -14.85 -26.32 -52.18
C SER A 306 -13.38 -26.46 -52.51
N SER A 307 -13.08 -27.51 -53.25
CA SER A 307 -11.81 -27.87 -53.79
C SER A 307 -11.38 -26.96 -54.94
N CYS A 308 -10.06 -26.76 -55.00
CA CYS A 308 -9.25 -26.69 -56.23
C CYS A 308 -9.27 -25.43 -57.11
N PRO A 309 -8.21 -25.22 -57.87
CA PRO A 309 -6.96 -26.00 -58.04
C PRO A 309 -5.72 -25.29 -57.54
#